data_9fe1b670adc0999c9b95f0861c472bed
#
_entry.id   9fe1b670adc0999c9b95f0861c472bed
#
_cell.length_a   1.000
_cell.length_b   1.000
_cell.length_c   1.000
_cell.angle_alpha   90.00
_cell.angle_beta   90.00
_cell.angle_gamma   90.00
#
_symmetry.space_group_name_H-M   'P 1'
#
loop_
_entity.id
_entity.type
_entity.pdbx_description
1 polymer ?
#
loop_
_entity_poly.entity_id
_entity_poly.type
_entity_poly.pdbx_seq_one_letter_code
_entity_poly.pdbx_strand_id
1 'polypeptide(L)'
;MVITKKYLVFPVSDFVKVREIDFYNKDKLLDDIYIKLDYINPKYNIYYPVEKYKGMNIDVIIHPDIDFRWDQTDEPDYTFVYNCPFRPKLHFTAAFGWLNDPNGLFEYTSKVTGEKVYNMYFQYNPYGNIWGNIHWGHAVSKDLLHWEQKSSVLAPDELGMIFSGSAVVDSENRSGLKSGEEDVILIYYTAAGGTNKLSENKKFTQCIAYSNDCGRTFVKYKENPVIQNVGNDNRDPKVVWCEEMQCYVMALYLK
;
A
#
# COMPACT_ATOMS: atom_id res chain seq x y z
N MET A 1 -17.04 -1.13 -18.79
CA MET A 1 -15.90 -0.97 -19.75
C MET A 1 -14.99 -2.18 -19.74
N VAL A 2 -14.37 -2.55 -20.87
CA VAL A 2 -13.37 -3.64 -20.88
C VAL A 2 -11.99 -3.09 -20.50
N ILE A 3 -11.32 -3.73 -19.57
CA ILE A 3 -9.94 -3.37 -19.18
C ILE A 3 -8.96 -3.94 -20.21
N THR A 4 -8.21 -3.06 -20.86
CA THR A 4 -7.24 -3.42 -21.91
C THR A 4 -5.81 -3.03 -21.57
N LYS A 5 -5.63 -2.10 -20.61
CA LYS A 5 -4.34 -1.52 -20.19
C LYS A 5 -4.07 -1.77 -18.71
N LYS A 6 -2.90 -1.32 -18.23
CA LYS A 6 -2.45 -1.50 -16.84
C LYS A 6 -3.13 -0.57 -15.85
N TYR A 7 -3.48 0.64 -16.31
CA TYR A 7 -4.00 1.69 -15.45
C TYR A 7 -5.25 2.34 -16.04
N LEU A 8 -6.19 2.70 -15.16
CA LEU A 8 -7.21 3.71 -15.41
C LEU A 8 -6.64 5.08 -15.06
N VAL A 9 -6.97 6.08 -15.86
CA VAL A 9 -6.50 7.46 -15.68
C VAL A 9 -7.62 8.29 -15.07
N PHE A 10 -7.33 8.93 -13.94
CA PHE A 10 -8.26 9.85 -13.28
C PHE A 10 -7.68 11.26 -13.25
N PRO A 11 -8.32 12.22 -13.93
CA PRO A 11 -7.98 13.63 -13.83
C PRO A 11 -8.40 14.17 -12.47
N VAL A 12 -7.49 14.80 -11.73
CA VAL A 12 -7.72 15.25 -10.35
C VAL A 12 -7.25 16.70 -10.13
N SER A 13 -7.79 17.31 -9.06
CA SER A 13 -7.40 18.64 -8.60
C SER A 13 -7.59 18.75 -7.09
N ASP A 14 -6.68 19.44 -6.41
CA ASP A 14 -6.79 19.68 -4.97
C ASP A 14 -7.92 20.63 -4.56
N PHE A 15 -8.54 21.29 -5.52
CA PHE A 15 -9.54 22.33 -5.31
C PHE A 15 -10.99 21.86 -5.35
N VAL A 16 -11.23 20.56 -5.60
CA VAL A 16 -12.56 19.98 -5.64
C VAL A 16 -12.84 19.07 -4.45
N LYS A 17 -14.12 18.75 -4.24
CA LYS A 17 -14.52 17.81 -3.18
C LYS A 17 -14.11 16.38 -3.54
N VAL A 18 -13.86 15.59 -2.52
CA VAL A 18 -13.63 14.15 -2.65
C VAL A 18 -14.88 13.47 -3.18
N ARG A 19 -14.70 12.53 -4.09
CA ARG A 19 -15.71 11.63 -4.61
C ARG A 19 -15.31 10.19 -4.30
N GLU A 20 -16.29 9.40 -4.04
CA GLU A 20 -16.18 7.96 -3.93
C GLU A 20 -16.34 7.33 -5.31
N ILE A 21 -15.50 6.35 -5.61
CA ILE A 21 -15.51 5.62 -6.89
C ILE A 21 -15.45 4.13 -6.58
N ASP A 22 -16.47 3.42 -7.05
CA ASP A 22 -16.60 1.99 -6.87
C ASP A 22 -16.28 1.24 -8.16
N PHE A 23 -15.64 0.11 -8.03
CA PHE A 23 -15.31 -0.79 -9.13
C PHE A 23 -16.08 -2.10 -8.98
N TYR A 24 -16.90 -2.45 -9.96
CA TYR A 24 -17.68 -3.68 -9.95
C TYR A 24 -17.34 -4.58 -11.13
N ASN A 25 -17.41 -5.90 -10.91
CA ASN A 25 -17.60 -6.87 -11.98
C ASN A 25 -18.97 -7.50 -11.80
N LYS A 26 -19.94 -7.14 -12.65
CA LYS A 26 -21.37 -7.42 -12.45
C LYS A 26 -21.83 -6.87 -11.09
N ASP A 27 -22.35 -7.74 -10.21
CA ASP A 27 -22.83 -7.37 -8.88
C ASP A 27 -21.75 -7.45 -7.79
N LYS A 28 -20.51 -7.85 -8.15
CA LYS A 28 -19.42 -8.01 -7.19
C LYS A 28 -18.58 -6.74 -7.10
N LEU A 29 -18.57 -6.08 -5.94
CA LEU A 29 -17.61 -5.02 -5.63
C LEU A 29 -16.19 -5.60 -5.64
N LEU A 30 -15.29 -4.97 -6.39
CA LEU A 30 -13.89 -5.35 -6.53
C LEU A 30 -12.97 -4.45 -5.70
N ASP A 31 -13.31 -3.15 -5.64
CA ASP A 31 -12.54 -2.14 -4.90
C ASP A 31 -13.36 -0.85 -4.80
N ASP A 32 -12.96 0.04 -3.90
CA ASP A 32 -13.46 1.40 -3.77
C ASP A 32 -12.32 2.37 -3.46
N ILE A 33 -12.35 3.57 -4.04
CA ILE A 33 -11.35 4.62 -3.78
C ILE A 33 -12.02 5.97 -3.58
N TYR A 34 -11.32 6.86 -2.88
CA TYR A 34 -11.77 8.23 -2.57
C TYR A 34 -10.77 9.21 -3.16
N ILE A 35 -11.19 9.98 -4.19
CA ILE A 35 -10.32 10.91 -4.91
C ILE A 35 -10.99 12.27 -5.16
N LYS A 36 -10.17 13.28 -5.40
CA LYS A 36 -10.62 14.62 -5.83
C LYS A 36 -10.72 14.68 -7.35
N LEU A 37 -11.69 13.94 -7.92
CA LEU A 37 -11.91 13.87 -9.36
C LEU A 37 -12.33 15.22 -9.92
N ASP A 38 -11.55 15.75 -10.86
CA ASP A 38 -11.84 17.01 -11.57
C ASP A 38 -11.69 16.83 -13.08
N TYR A 39 -12.78 16.55 -13.76
CA TYR A 39 -12.83 16.36 -15.21
C TYR A 39 -13.01 17.68 -15.98
N ILE A 40 -13.20 18.82 -15.29
CA ILE A 40 -13.42 20.14 -15.91
C ILE A 40 -12.11 20.91 -15.99
N ASN A 41 -11.34 20.96 -14.89
CA ASN A 41 -10.11 21.72 -14.81
C ASN A 41 -9.01 20.95 -14.05
N PRO A 42 -8.62 19.75 -14.54
CA PRO A 42 -7.66 18.92 -13.87
C PRO A 42 -6.30 19.60 -13.75
N LYS A 43 -5.58 19.29 -12.70
CA LYS A 43 -4.20 19.76 -12.47
C LYS A 43 -3.17 18.68 -12.76
N TYR A 44 -3.53 17.42 -12.56
CA TYR A 44 -2.69 16.26 -12.82
C TYR A 44 -3.56 15.00 -12.97
N ASN A 45 -2.94 13.91 -13.37
CA ASN A 45 -3.59 12.61 -13.43
C ASN A 45 -3.06 11.69 -12.33
N ILE A 46 -3.94 10.84 -11.79
CA ILE A 46 -3.55 9.66 -11.02
C ILE A 46 -3.82 8.41 -11.83
N TYR A 47 -3.11 7.34 -11.51
CA TYR A 47 -3.11 6.10 -12.26
C TYR A 47 -3.49 4.95 -11.33
N TYR A 48 -4.72 4.49 -11.46
CA TYR A 48 -5.24 3.39 -10.65
C TYR A 48 -4.93 2.05 -11.33
N PRO A 49 -4.23 1.12 -10.65
CA PRO A 49 -3.77 -0.13 -11.25
C PRO A 49 -4.93 -1.10 -11.47
N VAL A 50 -5.14 -1.49 -12.73
CA VAL A 50 -6.21 -2.42 -13.14
C VAL A 50 -5.68 -3.63 -13.91
N GLU A 51 -4.37 -3.83 -13.98
CA GLU A 51 -3.76 -4.94 -14.74
C GLU A 51 -4.30 -6.30 -14.34
N LYS A 52 -4.58 -6.52 -13.03
CA LYS A 52 -5.19 -7.76 -12.51
C LYS A 52 -6.59 -8.05 -13.07
N TYR A 53 -7.25 -7.05 -13.66
CA TYR A 53 -8.59 -7.16 -14.26
C TYR A 53 -8.56 -7.17 -15.80
N LYS A 54 -7.39 -7.29 -16.42
CA LYS A 54 -7.24 -7.25 -17.89
C LYS A 54 -8.12 -8.30 -18.58
N GLY A 55 -8.88 -7.85 -19.57
CA GLY A 55 -9.87 -8.66 -20.28
C GLY A 55 -11.26 -8.75 -19.60
N MET A 56 -11.39 -8.29 -18.36
CA MET A 56 -12.68 -8.24 -17.66
C MET A 56 -13.47 -7.00 -18.06
N ASN A 57 -14.80 -7.11 -18.00
CA ASN A 57 -15.70 -5.95 -18.05
C ASN A 57 -15.89 -5.43 -16.63
N ILE A 58 -15.51 -4.18 -16.40
CA ILE A 58 -15.62 -3.50 -15.10
C ILE A 58 -16.59 -2.32 -15.23
N ASP A 59 -17.52 -2.24 -14.30
CA ASP A 59 -18.38 -1.08 -14.12
C ASP A 59 -17.75 -0.17 -13.07
N VAL A 60 -17.52 1.09 -13.42
CA VAL A 60 -16.92 2.10 -12.54
C VAL A 60 -17.99 3.15 -12.26
N ILE A 61 -18.37 3.26 -10.99
CA ILE A 61 -19.45 4.12 -10.52
C ILE A 61 -18.86 5.25 -9.68
N ILE A 62 -19.20 6.49 -10.04
CA ILE A 62 -18.77 7.69 -9.31
C ILE A 62 -19.94 8.22 -8.48
N HIS A 63 -19.68 8.56 -7.21
CA HIS A 63 -20.70 9.12 -6.31
C HIS A 63 -20.43 10.60 -6.00
N PRO A 64 -21.41 11.52 -6.21
CA PRO A 64 -22.65 11.33 -6.96
C PRO A 64 -22.38 11.04 -8.43
N ASP A 65 -23.32 10.35 -9.07
CA ASP A 65 -23.21 9.89 -10.46
C ASP A 65 -22.92 11.04 -11.42
N ILE A 66 -21.98 10.80 -12.32
CA ILE A 66 -21.62 11.70 -13.43
C ILE A 66 -21.30 10.89 -14.67
N ASP A 67 -21.64 11.41 -15.84
CA ASP A 67 -21.17 10.86 -17.10
C ASP A 67 -19.68 11.21 -17.28
N PHE A 68 -18.83 10.20 -17.21
CA PHE A 68 -17.38 10.35 -17.29
C PHE A 68 -16.79 9.36 -18.30
N ARG A 69 -15.95 9.88 -19.19
CA ARG A 69 -15.24 9.05 -20.16
C ARG A 69 -13.93 8.55 -19.57
N TRP A 70 -13.78 7.23 -19.52
CA TRP A 70 -12.65 6.54 -18.96
C TRP A 70 -11.50 6.40 -19.96
N ASP A 71 -10.32 6.84 -19.59
CA ASP A 71 -9.08 6.60 -20.32
C ASP A 71 -8.24 5.53 -19.62
N GLN A 72 -7.47 4.77 -20.42
CA GLN A 72 -6.58 3.72 -19.95
C GLN A 72 -5.19 3.91 -20.54
N THR A 73 -4.12 3.59 -19.77
CA THR A 73 -2.74 3.64 -20.24
C THR A 73 -1.90 2.47 -19.73
N ASP A 74 -0.86 2.09 -20.47
CA ASP A 74 0.19 1.19 -19.98
C ASP A 74 1.38 1.96 -19.39
N GLU A 75 1.49 3.26 -19.70
CA GLU A 75 2.62 4.13 -19.34
C GLU A 75 2.10 5.36 -18.59
N PRO A 76 2.16 5.35 -17.24
CA PRO A 76 1.79 6.50 -16.46
C PRO A 76 2.85 7.61 -16.59
N ASP A 77 2.39 8.86 -16.73
CA ASP A 77 3.27 10.03 -16.75
C ASP A 77 3.37 10.65 -15.35
N TYR A 78 4.54 10.54 -14.75
CA TYR A 78 4.86 11.13 -13.44
C TYR A 78 5.86 12.30 -13.55
N THR A 79 6.09 12.87 -14.73
CA THR A 79 7.14 13.88 -14.97
C THR A 79 6.94 15.17 -14.17
N PHE A 80 5.71 15.52 -13.82
CA PHE A 80 5.38 16.71 -13.01
C PHE A 80 5.72 16.55 -11.53
N VAL A 81 5.89 15.31 -11.05
CA VAL A 81 5.86 14.95 -9.62
C VAL A 81 7.01 15.57 -8.82
N TYR A 82 8.19 15.68 -9.41
CA TYR A 82 9.38 16.17 -8.72
C TYR A 82 9.67 17.67 -8.93
N ASN A 83 8.87 18.39 -9.69
CA ASN A 83 9.12 19.77 -10.09
C ASN A 83 8.46 20.83 -9.18
N CYS A 84 7.97 20.45 -8.00
CA CYS A 84 7.38 21.39 -7.06
C CYS A 84 8.47 22.23 -6.38
N PRO A 85 8.44 23.60 -6.48
CA PRO A 85 9.45 24.45 -5.85
C PRO A 85 9.42 24.41 -4.33
N PHE A 86 8.33 23.98 -3.72
CA PHE A 86 8.15 23.86 -2.27
C PHE A 86 8.48 22.46 -1.73
N ARG A 87 8.98 21.56 -2.56
CA ARG A 87 9.36 20.21 -2.10
C ARG A 87 10.47 20.31 -1.06
N PRO A 88 10.32 19.67 0.12
CA PRO A 88 11.37 19.57 1.11
C PRO A 88 12.64 18.93 0.52
N LYS A 89 13.80 19.48 0.86
CA LYS A 89 15.11 19.00 0.36
C LYS A 89 15.86 18.16 1.38
N LEU A 90 15.49 18.26 2.66
CA LEU A 90 16.19 17.64 3.77
C LEU A 90 15.62 16.27 4.16
N HIS A 91 14.31 16.09 4.03
CA HIS A 91 13.63 14.87 4.44
C HIS A 91 13.06 14.11 3.24
N PHE A 92 12.91 12.80 3.37
CA PHE A 92 12.17 12.00 2.40
C PHE A 92 10.74 12.53 2.28
N THR A 93 10.28 12.69 1.05
CA THR A 93 8.89 12.98 0.71
C THR A 93 8.46 12.05 -0.39
N ALA A 94 7.24 11.54 -0.31
CA ALA A 94 6.67 10.78 -1.42
C ALA A 94 6.69 11.62 -2.69
N ALA A 95 6.87 10.96 -3.81
CA ALA A 95 6.84 11.60 -5.13
C ALA A 95 5.53 12.36 -5.31
N PHE A 96 4.45 11.77 -4.85
CA PHE A 96 3.09 12.27 -4.96
C PHE A 96 2.23 11.68 -3.83
N GLY A 97 1.12 12.32 -3.48
CA GLY A 97 0.12 11.79 -2.57
C GLY A 97 0.39 12.08 -1.08
N TRP A 98 -0.45 11.49 -0.23
CA TRP A 98 -0.35 11.61 1.22
C TRP A 98 0.68 10.63 1.78
N LEU A 99 1.47 11.08 2.75
CA LEU A 99 2.43 10.28 3.48
C LEU A 99 2.34 10.58 4.97
N ASN A 100 2.35 9.54 5.82
CA ASN A 100 2.51 9.66 7.27
C ASN A 100 3.50 8.60 7.79
N ASP A 101 3.15 7.80 8.77
CA ASP A 101 4.04 6.94 9.54
C ASP A 101 5.07 6.15 8.70
N PRO A 102 6.36 6.21 9.03
CA PRO A 102 7.32 5.25 8.50
C PRO A 102 7.06 3.86 9.11
N ASN A 103 7.09 2.85 8.27
CA ASN A 103 6.87 1.46 8.65
C ASN A 103 8.07 0.60 8.27
N GLY A 104 8.34 -0.44 9.03
CA GLY A 104 9.23 -1.51 8.65
C GLY A 104 10.59 -1.06 8.13
N LEU A 105 11.23 -0.04 8.75
CA LEU A 105 12.59 0.37 8.39
C LEU A 105 13.58 -0.72 8.80
N PHE A 106 14.32 -1.26 7.82
CA PHE A 106 15.38 -2.24 8.07
C PHE A 106 16.50 -2.17 7.02
N GLU A 107 17.67 -2.64 7.42
CA GLU A 107 18.79 -2.91 6.53
C GLU A 107 18.74 -4.37 6.09
N TYR A 108 19.04 -4.62 4.82
CA TYR A 108 19.20 -5.96 4.30
C TYR A 108 20.39 -6.04 3.33
N THR A 109 21.20 -7.09 3.48
CA THR A 109 22.25 -7.42 2.53
C THR A 109 21.85 -8.68 1.77
N SER A 110 21.64 -8.55 0.46
CA SER A 110 21.24 -9.67 -0.40
C SER A 110 22.26 -10.82 -0.30
N LYS A 111 21.76 -12.03 -0.09
CA LYS A 111 22.60 -13.25 -0.06
C LYS A 111 23.10 -13.61 -1.44
N VAL A 112 22.39 -13.21 -2.49
CA VAL A 112 22.72 -13.51 -3.87
C VAL A 112 23.72 -12.51 -4.44
N THR A 113 23.51 -11.21 -4.23
CA THR A 113 24.31 -10.15 -4.88
C THR A 113 25.34 -9.52 -3.94
N GLY A 114 25.19 -9.66 -2.62
CA GLY A 114 25.98 -8.95 -1.62
C GLY A 114 25.64 -7.45 -1.53
N GLU A 115 24.64 -6.97 -2.26
CA GLU A 115 24.25 -5.55 -2.21
C GLU A 115 23.52 -5.25 -0.91
N LYS A 116 23.96 -4.19 -0.22
CA LYS A 116 23.33 -3.66 0.98
C LYS A 116 22.35 -2.56 0.62
N VAL A 117 21.11 -2.66 1.14
CA VAL A 117 20.03 -1.73 0.92
C VAL A 117 19.27 -1.46 2.21
N TYR A 118 18.92 -0.20 2.45
CA TYR A 118 17.96 0.20 3.48
C TYR A 118 16.58 0.27 2.85
N ASN A 119 15.62 -0.45 3.43
CA ASN A 119 14.22 -0.43 3.03
C ASN A 119 13.42 0.37 4.04
N MET A 120 12.58 1.26 3.57
CA MET A 120 11.59 1.99 4.36
C MET A 120 10.23 1.86 3.68
N TYR A 121 9.26 1.36 4.41
CA TYR A 121 7.86 1.46 4.00
C TYR A 121 7.19 2.61 4.73
N PHE A 122 6.03 3.03 4.25
CA PHE A 122 5.32 4.16 4.87
C PHE A 122 3.83 4.11 4.54
N GLN A 123 3.02 4.68 5.42
CA GLN A 123 1.60 4.90 5.17
C GLN A 123 1.45 5.83 3.99
N TYR A 124 0.66 5.43 2.98
CA TYR A 124 0.63 6.10 1.70
C TYR A 124 -0.75 6.10 1.05
N ASN A 125 -1.23 7.28 0.66
CA ASN A 125 -2.34 7.38 -0.28
C ASN A 125 -1.78 7.72 -1.67
N PRO A 126 -1.74 6.78 -2.61
CA PRO A 126 -1.22 7.02 -3.96
C PRO A 126 -2.17 7.81 -4.86
N TYR A 127 -3.36 8.16 -4.39
CA TYR A 127 -4.42 8.74 -5.22
C TYR A 127 -4.79 10.17 -4.83
N GLY A 128 -4.14 10.75 -3.83
CA GLY A 128 -4.44 12.12 -3.41
C GLY A 128 -3.63 12.60 -2.21
N ASN A 129 -3.78 13.88 -1.92
CA ASN A 129 -3.08 14.60 -0.86
C ASN A 129 -3.83 14.63 0.47
N ILE A 130 -4.80 13.75 0.66
CA ILE A 130 -5.57 13.61 1.90
C ILE A 130 -5.38 12.21 2.48
N TRP A 131 -5.61 12.08 3.78
CA TRP A 131 -5.65 10.77 4.42
C TRP A 131 -6.81 9.92 3.87
N GLY A 132 -6.55 8.67 3.56
CA GLY A 132 -7.49 7.70 2.99
C GLY A 132 -6.78 6.77 2.01
N ASN A 133 -7.47 5.78 1.45
CA ASN A 133 -6.93 4.78 0.51
C ASN A 133 -5.56 4.23 0.96
N ILE A 134 -5.38 3.94 2.25
CA ILE A 134 -4.05 3.74 2.82
C ILE A 134 -3.42 2.42 2.38
N HIS A 135 -2.32 2.57 1.68
CA HIS A 135 -1.37 1.52 1.23
C HIS A 135 -0.10 1.55 2.09
N TRP A 136 0.79 0.60 1.88
CA TRP A 136 2.20 0.78 2.21
C TRP A 136 2.97 1.17 0.95
N GLY A 137 3.48 2.40 0.95
CA GLY A 137 4.49 2.87 0.00
C GLY A 137 5.85 2.26 0.35
N HIS A 138 6.80 2.33 -0.58
CA HIS A 138 8.14 1.78 -0.43
C HIS A 138 9.19 2.75 -0.95
N ALA A 139 10.27 2.91 -0.21
CA ALA A 139 11.47 3.62 -0.64
C ALA A 139 12.72 2.84 -0.24
N VAL A 140 13.76 2.96 -1.04
CA VAL A 140 15.07 2.32 -0.81
C VAL A 140 16.17 3.36 -0.79
N SER A 141 17.22 3.09 0.00
CA SER A 141 18.41 3.91 0.09
C SER A 141 19.65 3.05 0.24
N LYS A 142 20.80 3.57 -0.21
CA LYS A 142 22.13 2.98 0.05
C LYS A 142 22.88 3.66 1.19
N ASP A 143 22.43 4.84 1.61
CA ASP A 143 23.15 5.72 2.54
C ASP A 143 22.27 6.39 3.61
N LEU A 144 20.93 6.11 3.63
CA LEU A 144 19.92 6.72 4.50
C LEU A 144 19.66 8.22 4.22
N LEU A 145 20.33 8.82 3.25
CA LEU A 145 20.18 10.22 2.87
C LEU A 145 19.45 10.36 1.53
N HIS A 146 19.84 9.54 0.56
CA HIS A 146 19.25 9.56 -0.78
C HIS A 146 18.29 8.38 -0.93
N TRP A 147 17.02 8.71 -1.05
CA TRP A 147 15.94 7.74 -1.15
C TRP A 147 15.31 7.71 -2.54
N GLU A 148 15.10 6.52 -3.04
CA GLU A 148 14.36 6.27 -4.28
C GLU A 148 13.02 5.63 -3.95
N GLN A 149 11.92 6.27 -4.30
CA GLN A 149 10.59 5.67 -4.14
C GLN A 149 10.36 4.57 -5.17
N LYS A 150 9.83 3.46 -4.70
CA LYS A 150 9.43 2.30 -5.49
C LYS A 150 7.89 2.18 -5.52
N SER A 151 7.39 1.16 -6.21
CA SER A 151 5.95 0.85 -6.19
C SER A 151 5.49 0.49 -4.78
N SER A 152 4.23 0.79 -4.46
CA SER A 152 3.61 0.35 -3.21
C SER A 152 3.62 -1.17 -3.10
N VAL A 153 3.87 -1.67 -1.90
CA VAL A 153 4.02 -3.12 -1.64
C VAL A 153 2.76 -3.77 -1.10
N LEU A 154 1.87 -3.00 -0.46
CA LEU A 154 0.57 -3.46 0.01
C LEU A 154 -0.53 -2.49 -0.37
N ALA A 155 -1.65 -3.03 -0.82
CA ALA A 155 -2.88 -2.30 -1.13
C ALA A 155 -4.04 -2.80 -0.25
N PRO A 156 -5.06 -1.98 0.01
CA PRO A 156 -6.31 -2.37 0.66
C PRO A 156 -6.94 -3.61 0.03
N ASP A 157 -7.71 -4.34 0.82
CA ASP A 157 -8.50 -5.49 0.40
C ASP A 157 -9.78 -5.63 1.23
N GLU A 158 -10.36 -6.82 1.21
CA GLU A 158 -11.55 -7.15 2.00
C GLU A 158 -11.33 -7.14 3.52
N LEU A 159 -10.09 -7.03 4.01
CA LEU A 159 -9.80 -6.87 5.44
C LEU A 159 -9.66 -5.40 5.85
N GLY A 160 -9.59 -4.48 4.89
CA GLY A 160 -9.52 -3.04 5.12
C GLY A 160 -8.28 -2.35 4.55
N MET A 161 -8.13 -1.07 4.87
CA MET A 161 -6.92 -0.32 4.56
C MET A 161 -5.73 -0.88 5.34
N ILE A 162 -4.52 -0.64 4.82
CA ILE A 162 -3.29 -1.18 5.38
C ILE A 162 -2.68 -0.17 6.34
N PHE A 163 -2.98 -0.31 7.64
CA PHE A 163 -2.43 0.56 8.69
C PHE A 163 -1.02 0.16 9.09
N SER A 164 -0.43 0.95 9.98
CA SER A 164 0.98 0.86 10.36
C SER A 164 1.38 -0.49 10.95
N GLY A 165 2.68 -0.73 10.97
CA GLY A 165 3.25 -1.95 11.46
C GLY A 165 4.78 -1.99 11.35
N SER A 166 5.36 -3.19 11.34
CA SER A 166 6.81 -3.40 11.41
C SER A 166 7.29 -4.49 10.48
N ALA A 167 8.61 -4.54 10.26
CA ALA A 167 9.26 -5.61 9.52
C ALA A 167 10.23 -6.39 10.40
N VAL A 168 10.44 -7.66 10.04
CA VAL A 168 11.43 -8.58 10.62
C VAL A 168 12.12 -9.34 9.50
N VAL A 169 13.44 -9.43 9.54
CA VAL A 169 14.22 -10.33 8.68
C VAL A 169 14.24 -11.71 9.34
N ASP A 170 13.63 -12.69 8.72
CA ASP A 170 13.59 -14.08 9.19
C ASP A 170 14.73 -14.89 8.58
N SER A 171 15.96 -14.60 9.01
CA SER A 171 17.19 -15.22 8.48
C SER A 171 17.29 -16.72 8.70
N GLU A 172 16.62 -17.25 9.71
CA GLU A 172 16.61 -18.68 10.05
C GLU A 172 15.39 -19.43 9.49
N ASN A 173 14.57 -18.73 8.71
CA ASN A 173 13.34 -19.31 8.15
C ASN A 173 12.42 -19.95 9.21
N ARG A 174 12.27 -19.31 10.36
CA ARG A 174 11.39 -19.76 11.44
C ARG A 174 9.91 -19.75 11.03
N SER A 175 9.55 -18.87 10.10
CA SER A 175 8.21 -18.83 9.51
C SER A 175 7.91 -20.02 8.58
N GLY A 176 8.93 -20.67 8.03
CA GLY A 176 8.79 -21.68 6.99
C GLY A 176 8.37 -21.15 5.63
N LEU A 177 8.45 -19.82 5.39
CA LEU A 177 7.98 -19.16 4.16
C LEU A 177 9.09 -18.89 3.15
N LYS A 178 10.32 -19.36 3.41
CA LYS A 178 11.46 -19.17 2.52
C LYS A 178 11.27 -19.89 1.19
N SER A 179 11.52 -19.16 0.10
CA SER A 179 11.58 -19.68 -1.26
C SER A 179 12.79 -19.04 -1.98
N GLY A 180 13.76 -19.87 -2.33
CA GLY A 180 15.02 -19.40 -2.94
C GLY A 180 16.12 -19.13 -1.92
N GLU A 181 17.09 -18.29 -2.30
CA GLU A 181 18.34 -18.09 -1.55
C GLU A 181 18.26 -16.91 -0.56
N GLU A 182 17.44 -15.91 -0.85
CA GLU A 182 17.26 -14.72 0.01
C GLU A 182 16.55 -15.08 1.32
N ASP A 183 16.85 -14.31 2.37
CA ASP A 183 16.10 -14.45 3.62
C ASP A 183 14.67 -13.90 3.46
N VAL A 184 13.75 -14.49 4.20
CA VAL A 184 12.36 -14.01 4.22
C VAL A 184 12.28 -12.69 4.96
N ILE A 185 11.65 -11.70 4.35
CA ILE A 185 11.26 -10.48 5.04
C ILE A 185 9.78 -10.62 5.41
N LEU A 186 9.48 -10.61 6.70
CA LEU A 186 8.12 -10.58 7.20
C LEU A 186 7.71 -9.14 7.51
N ILE A 187 6.55 -8.73 7.08
CA ILE A 187 5.91 -7.49 7.55
C ILE A 187 4.62 -7.82 8.28
N TYR A 188 4.46 -7.20 9.42
CA TYR A 188 3.27 -7.28 10.26
C TYR A 188 2.55 -5.95 10.17
N TYR A 189 1.27 -5.98 9.88
CA TYR A 189 0.48 -4.77 9.68
C TYR A 189 -0.93 -4.92 10.25
N THR A 190 -1.57 -3.81 10.53
CA THR A 190 -2.98 -3.80 10.87
C THR A 190 -3.83 -3.70 9.61
N ALA A 191 -4.70 -4.66 9.40
CA ALA A 191 -5.81 -4.53 8.46
C ALA A 191 -6.96 -3.81 9.17
N ALA A 192 -7.24 -2.58 8.72
CA ALA A 192 -8.19 -1.68 9.38
C ALA A 192 -9.61 -1.91 8.85
N GLY A 193 -10.28 -2.94 9.37
CA GLY A 193 -11.64 -3.27 8.98
C GLY A 193 -12.61 -2.10 9.18
N GLY A 194 -13.59 -1.97 8.30
CA GLY A 194 -14.57 -0.88 8.30
C GLY A 194 -14.06 0.44 7.71
N THR A 195 -12.87 0.46 7.09
CA THR A 195 -12.28 1.68 6.48
C THR A 195 -12.45 1.79 4.98
N ASN A 196 -12.95 0.75 4.33
CA ASN A 196 -13.37 0.71 2.93
C ASN A 196 -14.66 -0.12 2.81
N LYS A 197 -15.35 -0.07 1.69
CA LYS A 197 -16.61 -0.83 1.48
C LYS A 197 -16.41 -2.34 1.55
N LEU A 198 -15.30 -2.86 1.03
CA LEU A 198 -15.00 -4.30 1.05
C LEU A 198 -14.87 -4.87 2.46
N SER A 199 -14.49 -4.03 3.42
CA SER A 199 -14.32 -4.41 4.83
C SER A 199 -15.44 -3.89 5.74
N GLU A 200 -16.57 -3.45 5.19
CA GLU A 200 -17.70 -2.95 5.97
C GLU A 200 -18.08 -3.96 7.08
N ASN A 201 -18.32 -3.46 8.28
CA ASN A 201 -18.60 -4.25 9.49
C ASN A 201 -17.47 -5.17 9.99
N LYS A 202 -16.27 -5.15 9.38
CA LYS A 202 -15.11 -5.85 9.94
C LYS A 202 -14.41 -4.99 11.00
N LYS A 203 -13.66 -5.65 11.86
CA LYS A 203 -12.88 -5.03 12.92
C LYS A 203 -11.40 -5.01 12.53
N PHE A 204 -10.60 -4.20 13.22
CA PHE A 204 -9.16 -4.20 13.09
C PHE A 204 -8.57 -5.55 13.49
N THR A 205 -7.69 -6.08 12.66
CA THR A 205 -7.00 -7.36 12.86
C THR A 205 -5.53 -7.21 12.48
N GLN A 206 -4.67 -8.14 12.95
CA GLN A 206 -3.26 -8.11 12.59
C GLN A 206 -2.97 -9.16 11.53
N CYS A 207 -2.23 -8.75 10.52
CA CYS A 207 -1.92 -9.54 9.34
C CYS A 207 -0.42 -9.62 9.08
N ILE A 208 -0.03 -10.61 8.28
CA ILE A 208 1.34 -10.80 7.80
C ILE A 208 1.35 -10.74 6.27
N ALA A 209 2.40 -10.14 5.73
CA ALA A 209 2.83 -10.40 4.37
C ALA A 209 4.33 -10.72 4.36
N TYR A 210 4.79 -11.40 3.33
CA TYR A 210 6.17 -11.86 3.26
C TYR A 210 6.77 -11.64 1.88
N SER A 211 8.08 -11.44 1.85
CA SER A 211 8.90 -11.25 0.65
C SER A 211 10.03 -12.26 0.61
N ASN A 212 10.34 -12.76 -0.58
CA ASN A 212 11.51 -13.58 -0.90
C ASN A 212 12.44 -12.90 -1.91
N ASP A 213 12.31 -11.57 -2.08
CA ASP A 213 13.03 -10.79 -3.09
C ASP A 213 13.63 -9.50 -2.50
N CYS A 214 14.17 -9.57 -1.28
CA CYS A 214 14.79 -8.46 -0.55
C CYS A 214 13.82 -7.33 -0.18
N GLY A 215 12.52 -7.62 -0.03
CA GLY A 215 11.49 -6.64 0.34
C GLY A 215 10.96 -5.80 -0.83
N ARG A 216 11.18 -6.22 -2.08
CA ARG A 216 10.69 -5.49 -3.26
C ARG A 216 9.20 -5.73 -3.51
N THR A 217 8.76 -6.99 -3.34
CA THR A 217 7.36 -7.37 -3.45
C THR A 217 6.94 -8.22 -2.25
N PHE A 218 5.64 -8.18 -1.93
CA PHE A 218 5.08 -8.94 -0.82
C PHE A 218 3.86 -9.73 -1.23
N VAL A 219 3.75 -10.92 -0.67
CA VAL A 219 2.56 -11.77 -0.77
C VAL A 219 1.86 -11.76 0.59
N LYS A 220 0.59 -11.39 0.63
CA LYS A 220 -0.23 -11.47 1.84
C LYS A 220 -0.37 -12.93 2.26
N TYR A 221 -0.17 -13.21 3.54
CA TYR A 221 -0.26 -14.58 4.05
C TYR A 221 -1.69 -15.12 3.92
N LYS A 222 -1.81 -16.34 3.39
CA LYS A 222 -3.11 -16.93 3.04
C LYS A 222 -4.05 -17.16 4.22
N GLU A 223 -3.50 -17.26 5.44
CA GLU A 223 -4.25 -17.48 6.67
C GLU A 223 -4.46 -16.20 7.48
N ASN A 224 -4.34 -15.03 6.83
CA ASN A 224 -4.68 -13.77 7.46
C ASN A 224 -6.18 -13.70 7.82
N PRO A 225 -6.55 -13.05 8.93
CA PRO A 225 -5.67 -12.42 9.90
C PRO A 225 -5.03 -13.43 10.86
N VAL A 226 -3.76 -13.21 11.22
CA VAL A 226 -3.03 -14.05 12.18
C VAL A 226 -3.40 -13.75 13.63
N ILE A 227 -3.87 -12.53 13.92
CA ILE A 227 -4.45 -12.14 15.20
C ILE A 227 -5.79 -11.48 14.95
N GLN A 228 -6.84 -12.04 15.51
CA GLN A 228 -8.17 -11.46 15.48
C GLN A 228 -8.23 -10.18 16.31
N ASN A 229 -9.32 -9.44 16.20
CA ASN A 229 -9.53 -8.25 17.01
C ASN A 229 -9.51 -8.61 18.51
N VAL A 230 -8.60 -7.98 19.25
CA VAL A 230 -8.44 -8.19 20.71
C VAL A 230 -8.95 -7.00 21.54
N GLY A 231 -9.48 -5.98 20.90
CA GLY A 231 -10.01 -4.78 21.53
C GLY A 231 -10.62 -3.84 20.51
N ASN A 232 -11.13 -2.67 20.93
CA ASN A 232 -11.84 -1.77 20.03
C ASN A 232 -10.99 -1.33 18.84
N ASP A 233 -9.85 -0.73 19.13
CA ASP A 233 -8.96 -0.09 18.16
C ASP A 233 -7.54 -0.63 18.41
N ASN A 234 -7.31 -1.88 18.00
CA ASN A 234 -6.01 -2.53 18.12
C ASN A 234 -5.20 -2.36 16.84
N ARG A 235 -4.01 -1.75 16.91
CA ARG A 235 -3.21 -1.42 15.74
C ARG A 235 -1.72 -1.29 16.03
N ASP A 236 -0.94 -1.00 14.99
CA ASP A 236 0.47 -0.64 15.03
C ASP A 236 1.36 -1.74 15.63
N PRO A 237 1.33 -2.99 15.11
CA PRO A 237 2.10 -4.09 15.68
C PRO A 237 3.61 -3.86 15.50
N LYS A 238 4.34 -3.89 16.61
CA LYS A 238 5.80 -4.01 16.61
C LYS A 238 6.16 -5.44 16.97
N VAL A 239 6.80 -6.14 16.04
CA VAL A 239 7.21 -7.54 16.23
C VAL A 239 8.73 -7.65 16.24
N VAL A 240 9.24 -8.47 17.15
CA VAL A 240 10.65 -8.84 17.27
C VAL A 240 10.78 -10.31 17.59
N TRP A 241 11.88 -10.93 17.21
CA TRP A 241 12.24 -12.24 17.69
C TRP A 241 12.79 -12.13 19.13
N CYS A 242 12.30 -12.98 20.02
CA CYS A 242 12.78 -13.06 21.40
C CYS A 242 13.57 -14.36 21.59
N GLU A 243 14.90 -14.25 21.74
CA GLU A 243 15.78 -15.42 21.92
C GLU A 243 15.48 -16.17 23.21
N GLU A 244 15.14 -15.47 24.28
CA GLU A 244 14.85 -16.10 25.58
C GLU A 244 13.58 -16.94 25.54
N MET A 245 12.56 -16.46 24.82
CA MET A 245 11.26 -17.12 24.69
C MET A 245 11.17 -18.05 23.49
N GLN A 246 12.15 -18.02 22.58
CA GLN A 246 12.17 -18.77 21.31
C GLN A 246 10.89 -18.58 20.49
N CYS A 247 10.38 -17.34 20.46
CA CYS A 247 9.19 -16.97 19.69
C CYS A 247 9.22 -15.51 19.24
N TYR A 248 8.36 -15.18 18.28
CA TYR A 248 8.06 -13.80 17.94
C TYR A 248 7.16 -13.18 19.01
N VAL A 249 7.56 -12.01 19.49
CA VAL A 249 6.81 -11.21 20.46
C VAL A 249 6.26 -9.97 19.78
N MET A 250 4.98 -9.71 19.96
CA MET A 250 4.29 -8.54 19.39
C MET A 250 3.88 -7.58 20.50
N ALA A 251 4.31 -6.32 20.40
CA ALA A 251 3.71 -5.22 21.11
C ALA A 251 2.61 -4.62 20.24
N LEU A 252 1.43 -4.42 20.79
CA LEU A 252 0.25 -3.96 20.07
C LEU A 252 -0.42 -2.82 20.86
N TYR A 253 -0.74 -1.70 20.18
CA TYR A 253 -1.55 -0.66 20.76
C TYR A 253 -3.00 -1.15 20.94
N LEU A 254 -3.55 -0.89 22.11
CA LEU A 254 -4.95 -1.14 22.48
C LEU A 254 -5.57 0.14 23.01
N LYS A 255 -6.76 0.49 22.52
CA LYS A 255 -7.52 1.65 23.00
C LYS A 255 -8.59 1.21 23.98
#